data_d6281da38bb78c81cae09e3ac84a4985
#
_entry.id   d6281da38bb78c81cae09e3ac84a4985
#
_cell.length_a   1.000
_cell.length_b   1.000
_cell.length_c   1.000
_cell.angle_alpha   90.00
_cell.angle_beta   90.00
_cell.angle_gamma   90.00
#
_symmetry.space_group_name_H-M   'P 1'
#
loop_
_entity.id
_entity.type
_entity.pdbx_description
1 polymer ?
#
loop_
_entity_poly.entity_id
_entity_poly.type
_entity_poly.pdbx_seq_one_letter_code
_entity_poly.pdbx_strand_id
1 'polypeptide(L)'
;MPALAIRQTPKPAPPAPARGGLKLGTVTYNIAKDWDVPTIIKNLTEAGFDGVELRTTHKHGVEISLSPAQRAEVRKQFEGSAVKIGGLGTTCEFHAADPAIVRKNIDETKEWVKLAQDLGSPSVKVRPNGLPKNVPEEKTLEQIGKSLAECGAFAQDHGVKIQLEVHGEETQRVPRIRKIFDYGGNHPAVRACWNSNQTDLLDGGWDSNFELLKKQIGQVHMRDLMLEEYPWRKLIGNLAQMNFQGYCFAEIPESADPVRVLKYFRGMFRAYQGL
;
A
#
# COMPACT_ATOMS: atom_id res chain seq x y z
N MET A 1 -1.45 -3.60 -66.88
CA MET A 1 -1.53 -2.58 -65.89
C MET A 1 -1.04 -3.18 -64.58
N PRO A 2 0.08 -2.72 -63.97
CA PRO A 2 0.53 -3.26 -62.69
C PRO A 2 -0.27 -2.63 -61.54
N ALA A 3 -0.72 -3.47 -60.62
CA ALA A 3 -1.45 -3.07 -59.41
C ALA A 3 -0.54 -2.31 -58.46
N LEU A 4 -0.97 -1.10 -58.04
CA LEU A 4 -0.30 -0.32 -57.00
C LEU A 4 -0.50 -1.01 -55.66
N ALA A 5 0.59 -1.47 -55.03
CA ALA A 5 0.59 -1.95 -53.68
C ALA A 5 0.48 -0.76 -52.70
N ILE A 6 -0.62 -0.64 -51.99
CA ILE A 6 -0.82 0.33 -50.94
C ILE A 6 0.09 -0.05 -49.77
N ARG A 7 1.16 0.73 -49.55
CA ARG A 7 1.99 0.63 -48.31
C ARG A 7 1.16 1.09 -47.12
N GLN A 8 0.82 0.14 -46.27
CA GLN A 8 0.27 0.48 -44.94
C GLN A 8 1.35 1.21 -44.12
N THR A 9 1.06 2.43 -43.70
CA THR A 9 1.89 3.16 -42.71
C THR A 9 1.86 2.41 -41.40
N PRO A 10 3.01 2.18 -40.74
CA PRO A 10 3.03 1.53 -39.43
C PRO A 10 2.23 2.37 -38.42
N LYS A 11 1.40 1.70 -37.62
CA LYS A 11 0.67 2.30 -36.52
C LYS A 11 1.69 2.96 -35.57
N PRO A 12 1.51 4.24 -35.19
CA PRO A 12 2.44 4.89 -34.28
C PRO A 12 2.56 4.09 -32.98
N ALA A 13 3.79 3.90 -32.53
CA ALA A 13 4.08 3.29 -31.24
C ALA A 13 3.37 4.09 -30.13
N PRO A 14 2.85 3.42 -29.07
CA PRO A 14 2.26 4.13 -27.94
C PRO A 14 3.29 5.12 -27.38
N PRO A 15 2.83 6.31 -26.92
CA PRO A 15 3.74 7.30 -26.34
C PRO A 15 4.54 6.67 -25.20
N ALA A 16 5.85 6.92 -25.18
CA ALA A 16 6.70 6.52 -24.07
C ALA A 16 6.13 7.06 -22.76
N PRO A 17 6.10 6.29 -21.67
CA PRO A 17 5.63 6.77 -20.38
C PRO A 17 6.39 8.03 -20.00
N ALA A 18 5.66 9.03 -19.48
CA ALA A 18 6.24 10.26 -18.98
C ALA A 18 7.40 9.94 -18.02
N ARG A 19 8.45 10.75 -17.99
CA ARG A 19 9.71 10.56 -17.25
C ARG A 19 9.57 10.59 -15.72
N GLY A 20 8.54 9.97 -15.16
CA GLY A 20 8.35 9.75 -13.74
C GLY A 20 7.82 8.33 -13.60
N GLY A 21 8.66 7.37 -13.26
CA GLY A 21 8.24 6.02 -12.95
C GLY A 21 7.31 5.96 -11.72
N LEU A 22 6.81 4.77 -11.40
CA LEU A 22 6.06 4.51 -10.18
C LEU A 22 6.86 4.93 -8.95
N LYS A 23 6.21 5.49 -7.94
CA LYS A 23 6.84 5.86 -6.66
C LYS A 23 7.25 4.61 -5.89
N LEU A 24 8.52 4.52 -5.55
CA LEU A 24 9.08 3.42 -4.79
C LEU A 24 9.29 3.83 -3.33
N GLY A 25 8.74 3.07 -2.41
CA GLY A 25 9.00 3.21 -0.97
C GLY A 25 9.40 1.89 -0.35
N THR A 26 9.64 1.89 0.96
CA THR A 26 9.72 0.67 1.78
C THR A 26 8.81 0.77 2.99
N VAL A 27 8.26 -0.38 3.41
CA VAL A 27 7.69 -0.51 4.75
C VAL A 27 8.84 -0.67 5.73
N THR A 28 8.76 -0.09 6.91
CA THR A 28 9.81 -0.33 7.92
C THR A 28 9.87 -1.80 8.37
N TYR A 29 8.82 -2.58 8.17
CA TYR A 29 8.76 -4.02 8.42
C TYR A 29 9.33 -4.82 7.20
N ASN A 30 10.38 -5.69 7.29
CA ASN A 30 11.27 -5.88 8.45
C ASN A 30 12.62 -5.16 8.28
N ILE A 31 12.99 -4.82 7.03
CA ILE A 31 14.33 -4.35 6.67
C ILE A 31 14.77 -3.07 7.41
N ALA A 32 13.83 -2.25 7.83
CA ALA A 32 14.08 -0.96 8.47
C ALA A 32 13.49 -0.85 9.88
N LYS A 33 13.10 -1.97 10.52
CA LYS A 33 12.42 -1.97 11.83
C LYS A 33 13.27 -1.32 12.94
N ASP A 34 14.60 -1.44 12.83
CA ASP A 34 15.57 -0.96 13.81
C ASP A 34 16.17 0.41 13.44
N TRP A 35 15.58 1.12 12.47
CA TRP A 35 16.03 2.44 12.05
C TRP A 35 15.22 3.55 12.73
N ASP A 36 15.91 4.56 13.27
CA ASP A 36 15.30 5.82 13.67
C ASP A 36 15.03 6.71 12.43
N VAL A 37 14.31 7.81 12.62
CA VAL A 37 13.93 8.70 11.51
C VAL A 37 15.15 9.21 10.71
N PRO A 38 16.25 9.71 11.32
CA PRO A 38 17.42 10.11 10.57
C PRO A 38 18.06 8.98 9.73
N THR A 39 18.13 7.77 10.30
CA THR A 39 18.66 6.59 9.60
C THR A 39 17.77 6.18 8.42
N ILE A 40 16.44 6.23 8.58
CA ILE A 40 15.47 5.98 7.50
C ILE A 40 15.75 6.95 6.35
N ILE A 41 15.78 8.25 6.63
CA ILE A 41 16.00 9.30 5.63
C ILE A 41 17.35 9.09 4.91
N LYS A 42 18.42 8.88 5.67
CA LYS A 42 19.76 8.65 5.12
C LYS A 42 19.80 7.44 4.17
N ASN A 43 19.37 6.28 4.67
CA ASN A 43 19.50 5.03 3.95
C ASN A 43 18.60 4.98 2.71
N LEU A 44 17.36 5.50 2.80
CA LEU A 44 16.45 5.54 1.66
C LEU A 44 16.88 6.57 0.62
N THR A 45 17.42 7.72 1.02
CA THR A 45 18.01 8.68 0.09
C THR A 45 19.18 8.04 -0.66
N GLU A 46 20.07 7.34 0.02
CA GLU A 46 21.21 6.63 -0.59
C GLU A 46 20.76 5.51 -1.53
N ALA A 47 19.69 4.79 -1.17
CA ALA A 47 19.11 3.74 -2.00
C ALA A 47 18.28 4.28 -3.18
N GLY A 48 17.96 5.59 -3.19
CA GLY A 48 17.15 6.24 -4.22
C GLY A 48 15.66 5.88 -4.14
N PHE A 49 15.12 5.75 -2.94
CA PHE A 49 13.70 5.52 -2.66
C PHE A 49 12.97 6.84 -2.45
N ASP A 50 11.71 6.89 -2.88
CA ASP A 50 10.87 8.09 -2.83
C ASP A 50 10.15 8.26 -1.49
N GLY A 51 9.93 7.16 -0.74
CA GLY A 51 9.16 7.24 0.49
C GLY A 51 9.28 6.04 1.43
N VAL A 52 8.60 6.16 2.56
CA VAL A 52 8.51 5.12 3.59
C VAL A 52 7.09 4.99 4.12
N GLU A 53 6.65 3.76 4.39
CA GLU A 53 5.52 3.47 5.28
C GLU A 53 6.08 3.18 6.68
N LEU A 54 5.74 4.04 7.64
CA LEU A 54 6.17 3.90 9.03
C LEU A 54 5.21 2.96 9.78
N ARG A 55 5.64 1.73 10.02
CA ARG A 55 4.83 0.76 10.74
C ARG A 55 4.98 0.95 12.25
N THR A 56 3.86 0.96 12.97
CA THR A 56 3.82 1.08 14.45
C THR A 56 4.73 0.09 15.16
N THR A 57 5.19 0.45 16.36
CA THR A 57 6.03 -0.35 17.27
C THR A 57 7.47 -0.56 16.79
N HIS A 58 7.92 0.17 15.79
CA HIS A 58 9.30 0.14 15.31
C HIS A 58 10.14 1.26 15.93
N LYS A 59 11.47 1.15 15.80
CA LYS A 59 12.44 2.03 16.47
C LYS A 59 12.32 3.51 16.10
N HIS A 60 11.75 3.85 14.96
CA HIS A 60 11.51 5.25 14.57
C HIS A 60 10.62 6.02 15.58
N GLY A 61 9.82 5.31 16.39
CA GLY A 61 9.02 5.89 17.47
C GLY A 61 7.89 6.84 17.01
N VAL A 62 7.49 6.78 15.75
CA VAL A 62 6.37 7.59 15.24
C VAL A 62 5.06 6.90 15.59
N GLU A 63 4.43 7.39 16.67
CA GLU A 63 3.25 6.79 17.31
C GLU A 63 2.20 7.85 17.64
N ILE A 64 0.96 7.43 17.85
CA ILE A 64 -0.16 8.31 18.22
C ILE A 64 0.08 9.07 19.54
N SER A 65 0.95 8.55 20.39
CA SER A 65 1.33 9.17 21.68
C SER A 65 2.27 10.38 21.54
N LEU A 66 2.80 10.66 20.33
CA LEU A 66 3.67 11.82 20.12
C LEU A 66 2.93 13.12 20.42
N SER A 67 3.60 14.01 21.18
CA SER A 67 3.13 15.38 21.38
C SER A 67 3.11 16.19 20.08
N PRO A 68 2.32 17.28 19.99
CA PRO A 68 2.31 18.14 18.79
C PRO A 68 3.71 18.64 18.38
N ALA A 69 4.56 18.96 19.35
CA ALA A 69 5.93 19.40 19.07
C ALA A 69 6.80 18.28 18.43
N GLN A 70 6.66 17.05 18.94
CA GLN A 70 7.36 15.89 18.37
C GLN A 70 6.86 15.57 16.94
N ARG A 71 5.55 15.64 16.72
CA ARG A 71 4.97 15.47 15.37
C ARG A 71 5.51 16.51 14.37
N ALA A 72 5.57 17.78 14.81
CA ALA A 72 6.13 18.86 13.99
C ALA A 72 7.62 18.64 13.67
N GLU A 73 8.40 18.13 14.62
CA GLU A 73 9.82 17.82 14.38
C GLU A 73 10.01 16.67 13.40
N VAL A 74 9.25 15.57 13.53
CA VAL A 74 9.26 14.46 12.56
C VAL A 74 8.89 14.96 11.16
N ARG A 75 7.80 15.72 11.05
CA ARG A 75 7.37 16.33 9.78
C ARG A 75 8.48 17.15 9.14
N LYS A 76 9.11 18.04 9.91
CA LYS A 76 10.19 18.92 9.44
C LYS A 76 11.38 18.12 8.87
N GLN A 77 11.76 17.01 9.53
CA GLN A 77 12.84 16.15 9.05
C GLN A 77 12.53 15.55 7.67
N PHE A 78 11.31 15.05 7.46
CA PHE A 78 10.90 14.49 6.17
C PHE A 78 10.67 15.57 5.10
N GLU A 79 10.13 16.74 5.45
CA GLU A 79 9.96 17.86 4.52
C GLU A 79 11.30 18.34 3.97
N GLY A 80 12.33 18.38 4.81
CA GLY A 80 13.71 18.75 4.44
C GLY A 80 14.48 17.68 3.67
N SER A 81 13.85 16.54 3.32
CA SER A 81 14.51 15.42 2.66
C SER A 81 13.88 15.05 1.31
N ALA A 82 14.60 14.23 0.53
CA ALA A 82 14.06 13.64 -0.70
C ALA A 82 13.02 12.54 -0.42
N VAL A 83 13.09 11.89 0.76
CA VAL A 83 12.21 10.81 1.19
C VAL A 83 10.94 11.39 1.82
N LYS A 84 9.76 10.89 1.45
CA LYS A 84 8.49 11.33 2.01
C LYS A 84 7.83 10.25 2.87
N ILE A 85 7.00 10.65 3.83
CA ILE A 85 6.12 9.70 4.52
C ILE A 85 5.02 9.31 3.53
N GLY A 86 5.06 8.09 3.02
CA GLY A 86 4.09 7.58 2.05
C GLY A 86 2.87 6.91 2.70
N GLY A 87 2.95 6.56 3.99
CA GLY A 87 1.87 5.97 4.76
C GLY A 87 2.26 5.71 6.22
N LEU A 88 1.25 5.50 7.06
CA LEU A 88 1.41 5.00 8.43
C LEU A 88 0.80 3.59 8.51
N GLY A 89 1.59 2.60 8.89
CA GLY A 89 1.18 1.20 9.01
C GLY A 89 0.71 0.87 10.43
N THR A 90 -0.57 0.61 10.63
CA THR A 90 -1.15 0.26 11.93
C THR A 90 -1.41 -1.22 12.08
N THR A 91 -1.83 -1.63 13.29
CA THR A 91 -2.37 -2.96 13.59
C THR A 91 -3.88 -2.92 13.84
N CYS A 92 -4.57 -1.84 13.49
CA CYS A 92 -6.02 -1.73 13.65
C CYS A 92 -6.74 -2.74 12.77
N GLU A 93 -7.73 -3.45 13.34
CA GLU A 93 -8.45 -4.57 12.76
C GLU A 93 -9.94 -4.49 13.12
N PHE A 94 -10.83 -4.93 12.23
CA PHE A 94 -12.27 -4.75 12.42
C PHE A 94 -13.07 -6.06 12.41
N HIS A 95 -12.42 -7.21 12.47
CA HIS A 95 -13.03 -8.54 12.37
C HIS A 95 -13.51 -9.13 13.69
N ALA A 96 -13.15 -8.54 14.84
CA ALA A 96 -13.43 -9.11 16.15
C ALA A 96 -14.93 -9.35 16.36
N ALA A 97 -15.29 -10.48 16.99
CA ALA A 97 -16.68 -10.78 17.35
C ALA A 97 -17.22 -9.85 18.48
N ASP A 98 -16.33 -9.31 19.31
CA ASP A 98 -16.69 -8.35 20.36
C ASP A 98 -16.79 -6.92 19.76
N PRO A 99 -17.97 -6.30 19.81
CA PRO A 99 -18.16 -4.94 19.31
C PRO A 99 -17.29 -3.88 20.02
N ALA A 100 -16.93 -4.11 21.28
CA ALA A 100 -16.09 -3.18 22.03
C ALA A 100 -14.66 -3.14 21.46
N ILE A 101 -14.14 -4.30 21.02
CA ILE A 101 -12.83 -4.39 20.36
C ILE A 101 -12.89 -3.68 19.01
N VAL A 102 -13.96 -3.87 18.24
CA VAL A 102 -14.15 -3.19 16.94
C VAL A 102 -14.20 -1.68 17.14
N ARG A 103 -14.99 -1.20 18.10
CA ARG A 103 -15.08 0.24 18.42
C ARG A 103 -13.72 0.82 18.81
N LYS A 104 -12.97 0.15 19.68
CA LYS A 104 -11.62 0.55 20.06
C LYS A 104 -10.72 0.73 18.83
N ASN A 105 -10.72 -0.22 17.90
CA ASN A 105 -9.90 -0.16 16.69
C ASN A 105 -10.34 0.98 15.75
N ILE A 106 -11.63 1.27 15.65
CA ILE A 106 -12.13 2.41 14.87
C ILE A 106 -11.63 3.72 15.48
N ASP A 107 -11.75 3.86 16.81
CA ASP A 107 -11.34 5.08 17.50
C ASP A 107 -9.81 5.28 17.43
N GLU A 108 -9.04 4.20 17.59
CA GLU A 108 -7.58 4.24 17.40
C GLU A 108 -7.21 4.59 15.96
N THR A 109 -7.92 4.06 14.96
CA THR A 109 -7.71 4.43 13.56
C THR A 109 -7.90 5.94 13.34
N LYS A 110 -8.87 6.56 14.00
CA LYS A 110 -9.09 8.02 13.92
C LYS A 110 -7.91 8.80 14.54
N GLU A 111 -7.31 8.30 15.60
CA GLU A 111 -6.09 8.93 16.15
C GLU A 111 -4.89 8.81 15.19
N TRP A 112 -4.74 7.66 14.51
CA TRP A 112 -3.76 7.50 13.46
C TRP A 112 -4.00 8.45 12.26
N VAL A 113 -5.26 8.73 11.92
CA VAL A 113 -5.61 9.71 10.87
C VAL A 113 -5.17 11.11 11.27
N LYS A 114 -5.39 11.53 12.53
CA LYS A 114 -4.91 12.82 13.02
C LYS A 114 -3.38 12.90 12.96
N LEU A 115 -2.68 11.85 13.40
CA LEU A 115 -1.23 11.78 13.29
C LEU A 115 -0.77 11.88 11.84
N ALA A 116 -1.44 11.18 10.91
CA ALA A 116 -1.12 11.23 9.49
C ALA A 116 -1.26 12.66 8.93
N GLN A 117 -2.33 13.38 9.29
CA GLN A 117 -2.54 14.77 8.91
C GLN A 117 -1.41 15.67 9.45
N ASP A 118 -1.07 15.54 10.74
CA ASP A 118 -0.02 16.33 11.38
C ASP A 118 1.35 16.12 10.73
N LEU A 119 1.64 14.89 10.31
CA LEU A 119 2.90 14.51 9.66
C LEU A 119 2.92 14.80 8.14
N GLY A 120 1.78 15.12 7.53
CA GLY A 120 1.65 15.23 6.08
C GLY A 120 1.69 13.88 5.35
N SER A 121 1.37 12.78 6.05
CA SER A 121 1.22 11.44 5.45
C SER A 121 -0.10 11.32 4.69
N PRO A 122 -0.11 10.76 3.46
CA PRO A 122 -1.33 10.66 2.66
C PRO A 122 -2.27 9.54 3.12
N SER A 123 -1.82 8.61 3.95
CA SER A 123 -2.61 7.42 4.25
C SER A 123 -2.30 6.76 5.58
N VAL A 124 -3.29 6.02 6.08
CA VAL A 124 -3.21 5.10 7.22
C VAL A 124 -3.63 3.70 6.74
N LYS A 125 -2.78 2.70 6.95
CA LYS A 125 -3.06 1.31 6.61
C LYS A 125 -3.67 0.57 7.79
N VAL A 126 -4.75 -0.18 7.52
CA VAL A 126 -5.47 -1.05 8.45
C VAL A 126 -5.63 -2.45 7.85
N ARG A 127 -6.02 -3.44 8.66
CA ARG A 127 -6.13 -4.85 8.22
C ARG A 127 -7.53 -5.41 8.44
N PRO A 128 -8.04 -6.32 7.59
CA PRO A 128 -9.27 -7.07 7.85
C PRO A 128 -9.03 -8.20 8.86
N ASN A 129 -7.99 -8.92 8.70
CA ASN A 129 -7.20 -9.84 9.52
C ASN A 129 -7.85 -11.13 10.04
N GLY A 130 -9.05 -11.51 9.61
CA GLY A 130 -9.59 -12.85 9.93
C GLY A 130 -11.10 -12.98 9.88
N LEU A 131 -11.54 -14.22 10.02
CA LEU A 131 -12.94 -14.61 10.11
C LEU A 131 -13.16 -15.39 11.42
N PRO A 132 -13.83 -14.85 12.43
CA PRO A 132 -14.13 -15.54 13.69
C PRO A 132 -14.98 -16.79 13.45
N LYS A 133 -14.58 -17.94 13.99
CA LYS A 133 -15.21 -19.25 13.72
C LYS A 133 -16.72 -19.30 14.04
N ASN A 134 -17.17 -18.52 15.02
CA ASN A 134 -18.55 -18.53 15.52
C ASN A 134 -19.40 -17.38 14.97
N VAL A 135 -18.91 -16.66 13.96
CA VAL A 135 -19.64 -15.57 13.30
C VAL A 135 -19.79 -15.91 11.82
N PRO A 136 -20.99 -15.81 11.24
CA PRO A 136 -21.13 -15.99 9.80
C PRO A 136 -20.20 -15.07 8.99
N GLU A 137 -19.53 -15.61 7.98
CA GLU A 137 -18.59 -14.87 7.14
C GLU A 137 -19.15 -13.53 6.67
N GLU A 138 -20.36 -13.54 6.09
CA GLU A 138 -20.98 -12.32 5.55
C GLU A 138 -21.16 -11.22 6.60
N LYS A 139 -21.48 -11.59 7.85
CA LYS A 139 -21.57 -10.61 8.94
C LYS A 139 -20.24 -9.99 9.30
N THR A 140 -19.16 -10.76 9.25
CA THR A 140 -17.80 -10.26 9.50
C THR A 140 -17.36 -9.32 8.37
N LEU A 141 -17.58 -9.70 7.12
CA LEU A 141 -17.23 -8.87 5.96
C LEU A 141 -18.02 -7.54 5.95
N GLU A 142 -19.31 -7.61 6.28
CA GLU A 142 -20.17 -6.42 6.42
C GLU A 142 -19.70 -5.50 7.57
N GLN A 143 -19.35 -6.08 8.73
CA GLN A 143 -18.82 -5.32 9.86
C GLN A 143 -17.53 -4.59 9.49
N ILE A 144 -16.59 -5.28 8.83
CA ILE A 144 -15.34 -4.68 8.36
C ILE A 144 -15.64 -3.54 7.38
N GLY A 145 -16.52 -3.78 6.40
CA GLY A 145 -16.90 -2.77 5.41
C GLY A 145 -17.50 -1.51 6.03
N LYS A 146 -18.45 -1.66 6.96
CA LYS A 146 -19.06 -0.53 7.70
C LYS A 146 -18.05 0.21 8.56
N SER A 147 -17.14 -0.49 9.24
CA SER A 147 -16.09 0.11 10.04
C SER A 147 -15.15 0.94 9.16
N LEU A 148 -14.79 0.43 7.98
CA LEU A 148 -13.99 1.15 7.00
C LEU A 148 -14.70 2.39 6.46
N ALA A 149 -16.01 2.34 6.22
CA ALA A 149 -16.78 3.50 5.77
C ALA A 149 -16.77 4.61 6.84
N GLU A 150 -16.92 4.26 8.13
CA GLU A 150 -16.82 5.21 9.24
C GLU A 150 -15.41 5.84 9.34
N CYS A 151 -14.37 5.01 9.29
CA CYS A 151 -12.99 5.50 9.28
C CYS A 151 -12.70 6.35 8.03
N GLY A 152 -13.24 5.95 6.88
CA GLY A 152 -13.08 6.65 5.61
C GLY A 152 -13.71 8.04 5.61
N ALA A 153 -14.92 8.17 6.17
CA ALA A 153 -15.57 9.47 6.33
C ALA A 153 -14.73 10.41 7.18
N PHE A 154 -14.25 9.93 8.34
CA PHE A 154 -13.36 10.72 9.19
C PHE A 154 -12.04 11.08 8.48
N ALA A 155 -11.41 10.12 7.78
CA ALA A 155 -10.16 10.35 7.06
C ALA A 155 -10.32 11.37 5.92
N GLN A 156 -11.47 11.38 5.25
CA GLN A 156 -11.77 12.34 4.18
C GLN A 156 -11.73 13.78 4.68
N ASP A 157 -12.29 14.04 5.86
CA ASP A 157 -12.31 15.39 6.48
C ASP A 157 -10.89 15.86 6.86
N HIS A 158 -9.94 14.93 7.00
CA HIS A 158 -8.54 15.19 7.31
C HIS A 158 -7.60 15.14 6.10
N GLY A 159 -8.15 14.94 4.88
CA GLY A 159 -7.35 14.81 3.66
C GLY A 159 -6.50 13.54 3.58
N VAL A 160 -6.81 12.52 4.40
CA VAL A 160 -6.10 11.25 4.52
C VAL A 160 -6.91 10.12 3.88
N LYS A 161 -6.25 9.06 3.40
CA LYS A 161 -6.89 7.82 2.91
C LYS A 161 -6.70 6.68 3.89
N ILE A 162 -7.71 5.82 4.01
CA ILE A 162 -7.57 4.52 4.67
C ILE A 162 -7.16 3.49 3.62
N GLN A 163 -6.12 2.73 3.91
CA GLN A 163 -5.63 1.64 3.06
C GLN A 163 -5.97 0.30 3.71
N LEU A 164 -6.95 -0.42 3.16
CA LEU A 164 -7.25 -1.78 3.60
C LEU A 164 -6.22 -2.73 3.01
N GLU A 165 -5.37 -3.30 3.83
CA GLU A 165 -4.40 -4.31 3.40
C GLU A 165 -5.11 -5.61 2.99
N VAL A 166 -4.78 -6.18 1.85
CA VAL A 166 -5.21 -7.50 1.42
C VAL A 166 -4.47 -8.55 2.26
N HIS A 167 -4.93 -8.77 3.48
CA HIS A 167 -4.20 -9.49 4.54
C HIS A 167 -5.14 -10.37 5.38
N GLY A 168 -4.52 -11.30 6.13
CA GLY A 168 -5.19 -12.16 7.11
C GLY A 168 -5.66 -13.50 6.54
N GLU A 169 -5.67 -14.52 7.40
CA GLU A 169 -6.15 -15.84 7.04
C GLU A 169 -7.58 -15.73 6.46
N GLU A 170 -7.81 -16.31 5.30
CA GLU A 170 -9.06 -16.26 4.55
C GLU A 170 -9.50 -14.85 4.09
N THR A 171 -9.36 -13.80 4.88
CA THR A 171 -9.76 -12.43 4.47
C THR A 171 -8.87 -11.84 3.38
N GLN A 172 -7.64 -12.36 3.18
CA GLN A 172 -6.77 -11.95 2.07
C GLN A 172 -7.27 -12.42 0.68
N ARG A 173 -8.33 -13.25 0.61
CA ARG A 173 -8.93 -13.67 -0.67
C ARG A 173 -9.57 -12.47 -1.36
N VAL A 174 -9.12 -12.17 -2.57
CA VAL A 174 -9.53 -10.95 -3.29
C VAL A 174 -11.06 -10.80 -3.46
N PRO A 175 -11.84 -11.86 -3.74
CA PRO A 175 -13.31 -11.74 -3.77
C PRO A 175 -13.92 -11.30 -2.42
N ARG A 176 -13.32 -11.69 -1.29
CA ARG A 176 -13.77 -11.24 0.03
C ARG A 176 -13.43 -9.77 0.27
N ILE A 177 -12.24 -9.35 -0.11
CA ILE A 177 -11.86 -7.94 -0.08
C ILE A 177 -12.83 -7.12 -0.94
N ARG A 178 -13.22 -7.60 -2.12
CA ARG A 178 -14.21 -6.92 -2.96
C ARG A 178 -15.55 -6.76 -2.23
N LYS A 179 -16.07 -7.80 -1.58
CA LYS A 179 -17.29 -7.73 -0.76
C LYS A 179 -17.18 -6.72 0.38
N ILE A 180 -16.02 -6.66 1.07
CA ILE A 180 -15.78 -5.68 2.12
C ILE A 180 -15.92 -4.26 1.57
N PHE A 181 -15.35 -3.95 0.40
CA PHE A 181 -15.53 -2.65 -0.25
C PHE A 181 -16.99 -2.37 -0.60
N ASP A 182 -17.72 -3.36 -1.09
CA ASP A 182 -19.15 -3.22 -1.43
C ASP A 182 -19.98 -2.93 -0.19
N TYR A 183 -19.76 -3.65 0.92
CA TYR A 183 -20.42 -3.38 2.20
C TYR A 183 -20.07 -2.01 2.79
N GLY A 184 -18.89 -1.48 2.52
CA GLY A 184 -18.48 -0.12 2.85
C GLY A 184 -18.96 0.95 1.87
N GLY A 185 -19.82 0.62 0.91
CA GLY A 185 -20.34 1.55 -0.09
C GLY A 185 -19.27 2.08 -1.04
N ASN A 186 -18.14 1.42 -1.17
CA ASN A 186 -17.00 1.86 -1.97
C ASN A 186 -16.55 3.29 -1.64
N HIS A 187 -16.47 3.63 -0.36
CA HIS A 187 -16.17 4.97 0.11
C HIS A 187 -14.88 5.54 -0.54
N PRO A 188 -14.88 6.75 -1.11
CA PRO A 188 -13.78 7.26 -1.92
C PRO A 188 -12.47 7.48 -1.15
N ALA A 189 -12.52 7.65 0.18
CA ALA A 189 -11.34 7.75 1.03
C ALA A 189 -10.82 6.38 1.50
N VAL A 190 -11.49 5.26 1.15
CA VAL A 190 -11.04 3.90 1.46
C VAL A 190 -10.47 3.27 0.19
N ARG A 191 -9.23 2.82 0.26
CA ARG A 191 -8.49 2.23 -0.85
C ARG A 191 -7.94 0.87 -0.44
N ALA A 192 -7.51 0.07 -1.40
CA ALA A 192 -6.84 -1.19 -1.15
C ALA A 192 -5.31 -1.00 -1.09
N CYS A 193 -4.67 -1.62 -0.10
CA CYS A 193 -3.26 -1.94 -0.16
C CYS A 193 -3.13 -3.36 -0.73
N TRP A 194 -2.72 -3.47 -2.00
CA TRP A 194 -2.46 -4.75 -2.64
C TRP A 194 -1.21 -5.38 -2.03
N ASN A 195 -1.32 -6.57 -1.45
CA ASN A 195 -0.25 -7.16 -0.60
C ASN A 195 0.47 -8.36 -1.25
N SER A 196 0.46 -8.52 -2.55
CA SER A 196 1.25 -9.53 -3.28
C SER A 196 1.22 -10.94 -2.67
N ASN A 197 0.02 -11.45 -2.34
CA ASN A 197 -0.17 -12.74 -1.70
C ASN A 197 -0.20 -13.88 -2.73
N GLN A 198 0.17 -15.10 -2.31
CA GLN A 198 -0.05 -16.29 -3.15
C GLN A 198 -1.54 -16.54 -3.43
N THR A 199 -2.43 -16.09 -2.54
CA THR A 199 -3.88 -16.14 -2.74
C THR A 199 -4.39 -15.27 -3.89
N ASP A 200 -3.59 -14.30 -4.37
CA ASP A 200 -3.92 -13.51 -5.56
C ASP A 200 -3.96 -14.37 -6.83
N LEU A 201 -3.36 -15.56 -6.80
CA LEU A 201 -3.33 -16.53 -7.90
C LEU A 201 -4.51 -17.51 -7.86
N LEU A 202 -5.35 -17.45 -6.83
CA LEU A 202 -6.54 -18.29 -6.63
C LEU A 202 -7.80 -17.62 -7.22
N ASP A 203 -8.96 -18.22 -7.03
CA ASP A 203 -10.27 -17.62 -7.34
C ASP A 203 -10.41 -17.06 -8.77
N GLY A 204 -9.97 -17.81 -9.76
CA GLY A 204 -10.01 -17.40 -11.16
C GLY A 204 -8.70 -16.80 -11.67
N GLY A 205 -7.68 -16.75 -10.81
CA GLY A 205 -6.32 -16.35 -11.14
C GLY A 205 -6.05 -14.87 -11.01
N TRP A 206 -4.78 -14.53 -11.16
CA TRP A 206 -4.26 -13.18 -10.94
C TRP A 206 -4.99 -12.10 -11.76
N ASP A 207 -5.28 -12.38 -13.05
CA ASP A 207 -5.95 -11.40 -13.92
C ASP A 207 -7.34 -11.03 -13.41
N SER A 208 -8.13 -12.04 -13.07
CA SER A 208 -9.48 -11.86 -12.53
C SER A 208 -9.43 -11.04 -11.23
N ASN A 209 -8.53 -11.41 -10.34
CA ASN A 209 -8.37 -10.74 -9.04
C ASN A 209 -7.87 -9.30 -9.18
N PHE A 210 -6.92 -9.05 -10.08
CA PHE A 210 -6.45 -7.70 -10.34
C PHE A 210 -7.58 -6.82 -10.91
N GLU A 211 -8.35 -7.32 -11.87
CA GLU A 211 -9.49 -6.59 -12.44
C GLU A 211 -10.54 -6.23 -11.38
N LEU A 212 -10.81 -7.12 -10.42
CA LEU A 212 -11.75 -6.86 -9.34
C LEU A 212 -11.36 -5.67 -8.45
N LEU A 213 -10.06 -5.44 -8.21
CA LEU A 213 -9.58 -4.43 -7.27
C LEU A 213 -8.80 -3.27 -7.90
N LYS A 214 -8.39 -3.34 -9.17
CA LYS A 214 -7.47 -2.35 -9.77
C LYS A 214 -7.90 -0.89 -9.58
N LYS A 215 -9.22 -0.61 -9.58
CA LYS A 215 -9.76 0.74 -9.37
C LYS A 215 -9.68 1.19 -7.91
N GLN A 216 -9.60 0.27 -6.96
CA GLN A 216 -9.50 0.54 -5.54
C GLN A 216 -8.05 0.61 -5.06
N ILE A 217 -7.07 0.08 -5.80
CA ILE A 217 -5.67 0.07 -5.36
C ILE A 217 -5.20 1.50 -5.09
N GLY A 218 -4.74 1.76 -3.87
CA GLY A 218 -4.18 3.03 -3.42
C GLY A 218 -2.70 2.95 -3.07
N GLN A 219 -2.24 1.77 -2.68
CA GLN A 219 -0.83 1.44 -2.48
C GLN A 219 -0.59 -0.05 -2.69
N VAL A 220 0.67 -0.45 -2.77
CA VAL A 220 1.09 -1.83 -3.00
C VAL A 220 2.20 -2.19 -2.04
N HIS A 221 2.11 -3.35 -1.37
CA HIS A 221 3.22 -3.99 -0.69
C HIS A 221 3.81 -5.08 -1.59
N MET A 222 5.12 -5.05 -1.76
CA MET A 222 5.85 -5.96 -2.62
C MET A 222 6.86 -6.75 -1.79
N ARG A 223 6.78 -8.08 -1.83
CA ARG A 223 7.84 -8.96 -1.35
C ARG A 223 9.05 -8.90 -2.27
N ASP A 224 10.07 -9.69 -2.01
CA ASP A 224 11.25 -9.75 -2.87
C ASP A 224 10.88 -9.98 -4.34
N LEU A 225 11.31 -9.06 -5.20
CA LEU A 225 11.02 -9.12 -6.63
C LEU A 225 11.75 -10.26 -7.37
N MET A 226 12.68 -10.94 -6.68
CA MET A 226 13.35 -12.13 -7.19
C MET A 226 12.52 -13.42 -7.05
N LEU A 227 11.41 -13.38 -6.31
CA LEU A 227 10.52 -14.54 -6.15
C LEU A 227 9.72 -14.76 -7.43
N GLU A 228 10.11 -15.76 -8.22
CA GLU A 228 9.54 -16.02 -9.56
C GLU A 228 8.10 -16.56 -9.51
N GLU A 229 7.66 -17.08 -8.37
CA GLU A 229 6.32 -17.62 -8.18
C GLU A 229 5.20 -16.54 -8.18
N TYR A 230 5.57 -15.24 -8.17
CA TYR A 230 4.62 -14.14 -8.24
C TYR A 230 4.81 -13.32 -9.54
N PRO A 231 3.74 -12.89 -10.23
CA PRO A 231 3.81 -12.25 -11.54
C PRO A 231 4.23 -10.76 -11.46
N TRP A 232 5.40 -10.45 -10.91
CA TRP A 232 5.89 -9.10 -10.66
C TRP A 232 5.91 -8.20 -11.89
N ARG A 233 6.40 -8.74 -13.03
CA ARG A 233 6.43 -7.98 -14.29
C ARG A 233 5.04 -7.53 -14.73
N LYS A 234 4.04 -8.39 -14.51
CA LYS A 234 2.65 -8.13 -14.85
C LYS A 234 2.04 -7.08 -13.92
N LEU A 235 2.24 -7.23 -12.59
CA LEU A 235 1.77 -6.26 -11.61
C LEU A 235 2.35 -4.87 -11.88
N ILE A 236 3.68 -4.77 -11.94
CA ILE A 236 4.39 -3.49 -12.10
C ILE A 236 4.08 -2.88 -13.48
N GLY A 237 4.02 -3.68 -14.53
CA GLY A 237 3.65 -3.23 -15.88
C GLY A 237 2.23 -2.68 -15.94
N ASN A 238 1.25 -3.35 -15.32
CA ASN A 238 -0.14 -2.86 -15.27
C ASN A 238 -0.27 -1.57 -14.46
N LEU A 239 0.41 -1.46 -13.32
CA LEU A 239 0.44 -0.23 -12.54
C LEU A 239 1.04 0.94 -13.33
N ALA A 240 2.13 0.71 -14.07
CA ALA A 240 2.74 1.71 -14.93
C ALA A 240 1.79 2.14 -16.07
N GLN A 241 1.13 1.18 -16.73
CA GLN A 241 0.15 1.47 -17.80
C GLN A 241 -1.06 2.23 -17.29
N MET A 242 -1.49 2.01 -16.05
CA MET A 242 -2.58 2.73 -15.41
C MET A 242 -2.17 4.12 -14.92
N ASN A 243 -0.91 4.52 -15.06
CA ASN A 243 -0.36 5.74 -14.48
C ASN A 243 -0.63 5.83 -12.96
N PHE A 244 -0.36 4.74 -12.25
CA PHE A 244 -0.62 4.63 -10.82
C PHE A 244 0.14 5.69 -10.03
N GLN A 245 -0.54 6.41 -9.15
CA GLN A 245 0.00 7.55 -8.41
C GLN A 245 0.34 7.23 -6.94
N GLY A 246 -0.03 6.04 -6.46
CA GLY A 246 0.30 5.57 -5.12
C GLY A 246 1.75 5.12 -4.98
N TYR A 247 2.11 4.70 -3.78
CA TYR A 247 3.40 4.11 -3.53
C TYR A 247 3.38 2.59 -3.75
N CYS A 248 4.47 2.09 -4.30
CA CYS A 248 4.84 0.68 -4.29
C CYS A 248 5.91 0.49 -3.22
N PHE A 249 5.57 -0.15 -2.12
CA PHE A 249 6.48 -0.33 -0.98
C PHE A 249 7.14 -1.70 -1.00
N ALA A 250 8.46 -1.75 -0.87
CA ALA A 250 9.17 -2.98 -0.56
C ALA A 250 8.85 -3.41 0.89
N GLU A 251 8.33 -4.61 1.06
CA GLU A 251 8.09 -5.26 2.35
C GLU A 251 8.91 -6.54 2.39
N ILE A 252 10.18 -6.40 2.75
CA ILE A 252 11.20 -7.43 2.58
C ILE A 252 11.92 -7.74 3.89
N PRO A 253 12.53 -8.93 4.02
CA PRO A 253 13.27 -9.33 5.21
C PRO A 253 14.42 -8.37 5.54
N GLU A 254 14.84 -8.42 6.80
CA GLU A 254 16.05 -7.74 7.24
C GLU A 254 17.31 -8.29 6.56
N SER A 255 18.34 -7.46 6.46
CA SER A 255 19.61 -7.81 5.83
C SER A 255 20.79 -7.18 6.62
N ALA A 256 21.92 -7.84 6.60
CA ALA A 256 23.17 -7.27 7.14
C ALA A 256 23.70 -6.09 6.30
N ASP A 257 23.29 -6.00 5.02
CA ASP A 257 23.60 -4.88 4.11
C ASP A 257 22.31 -4.34 3.47
N PRO A 258 21.45 -3.66 4.25
CA PRO A 258 20.11 -3.30 3.81
C PRO A 258 20.13 -2.27 2.66
N VAL A 259 21.06 -1.33 2.66
CA VAL A 259 21.14 -0.30 1.60
C VAL A 259 21.47 -0.93 0.25
N ARG A 260 22.38 -1.90 0.23
CA ARG A 260 22.70 -2.64 -0.99
C ARG A 260 21.51 -3.44 -1.51
N VAL A 261 20.78 -4.14 -0.61
CA VAL A 261 19.57 -4.89 -0.98
C VAL A 261 18.51 -3.96 -1.57
N LEU A 262 18.27 -2.80 -0.94
CA LEU A 262 17.33 -1.81 -1.47
C LEU A 262 17.76 -1.26 -2.84
N LYS A 263 19.04 -1.04 -3.09
CA LYS A 263 19.56 -0.64 -4.41
C LYS A 263 19.27 -1.71 -5.48
N TYR A 264 19.46 -2.99 -5.16
CA TYR A 264 19.11 -4.09 -6.09
C TYR A 264 17.60 -4.17 -6.31
N PHE A 265 16.80 -4.07 -5.25
CA PHE A 265 15.34 -4.03 -5.36
C PHE A 265 14.89 -2.91 -6.30
N ARG A 266 15.42 -1.70 -6.11
CA ARG A 266 15.14 -0.55 -6.99
C ARG A 266 15.55 -0.83 -8.44
N GLY A 267 16.69 -1.45 -8.67
CA GLY A 267 17.15 -1.83 -10.02
C GLY A 267 16.15 -2.75 -10.72
N MET A 268 15.69 -3.80 -10.05
CA MET A 268 14.68 -4.72 -10.57
C MET A 268 13.33 -4.03 -10.80
N PHE A 269 12.89 -3.21 -9.83
CA PHE A 269 11.64 -2.47 -9.93
C PHE A 269 11.61 -1.53 -11.14
N ARG A 270 12.71 -0.86 -11.44
CA ARG A 270 12.85 -0.04 -12.65
C ARG A 270 12.85 -0.87 -13.92
N ALA A 271 13.63 -1.96 -13.93
CA ALA A 271 13.68 -2.87 -15.09
C ALA A 271 12.30 -3.46 -15.46
N TYR A 272 11.46 -3.73 -14.44
CA TYR A 272 10.08 -4.21 -14.68
C TYR A 272 9.14 -3.12 -15.23
N GLN A 273 9.50 -1.86 -15.12
CA GLN A 273 8.82 -0.73 -15.76
C GLN A 273 9.36 -0.41 -17.16
N GLY A 274 10.46 -1.06 -17.59
CA GLY A 274 11.14 -0.73 -18.83
C GLY A 274 12.02 0.52 -18.77
N LEU A 275 12.52 0.89 -17.55
CA LEU A 275 13.32 2.07 -17.29
C LEU A 275 14.81 1.75 -17.09
#